data_7458041d4d71a947cf186e5bb202b259
#
_entry.id   7458041d4d71a947cf186e5bb202b259
#
_cell.length_a   1.000
_cell.length_b   1.000
_cell.length_c   1.000
_cell.angle_alpha   90.00
_cell.angle_beta   90.00
_cell.angle_gamma   90.00
#
_symmetry.space_group_name_H-M   'P 1'
#
loop_
_entity.id
_entity.type
_entity.pdbx_description
1 polymer ?
#
loop_
_entity_poly.entity_id
_entity_poly.type
_entity_poly.pdbx_seq_one_letter_code
_entity_poly.pdbx_strand_id
1 'polypeptide(L)'
;MVCVMAKPSEDDNASPPAHVPTQGLYGWITHTELASADPAATKAWCAKVLGWTFRPPFPTPSGDYHLFAYSDKGGGGIRNNNPPEVPGSIPYVHVENTQAAFDKALSEGAEEMLKPMRVMEGVSVAIVRAPGGVPIGFSGP
;
A
#
# COMPACT_ATOMS: atom_id res chain seq x y z
N MET A 1 -2.69 -24.79 2.65
CA MET A 1 -3.28 -24.44 1.35
C MET A 1 -2.38 -23.45 0.65
N VAL A 2 -1.94 -23.78 -0.55
CA VAL A 2 -1.05 -22.92 -1.30
C VAL A 2 -1.89 -21.98 -2.15
N CYS A 3 -1.79 -20.67 -1.90
CA CYS A 3 -2.34 -19.69 -2.82
C CYS A 3 -1.51 -19.69 -4.08
N VAL A 4 -2.12 -20.05 -5.20
CA VAL A 4 -1.47 -19.92 -6.51
C VAL A 4 -1.44 -18.44 -6.83
N MET A 5 -0.25 -17.89 -6.86
CA MET A 5 -0.06 -16.48 -7.17
C MET A 5 -0.02 -16.30 -8.68
N ALA A 6 -0.81 -15.35 -9.18
CA ALA A 6 -0.73 -14.95 -10.57
C ALA A 6 0.68 -14.38 -10.82
N LYS A 7 1.42 -15.00 -11.74
CA LYS A 7 2.70 -14.43 -12.17
C LYS A 7 2.41 -13.21 -13.03
N PRO A 8 3.14 -12.10 -12.85
CA PRO A 8 3.05 -10.99 -13.78
C PRO A 8 3.53 -11.43 -15.16
N SER A 9 3.14 -10.69 -16.18
CA SER A 9 3.63 -10.92 -17.50
C SER A 9 5.14 -10.95 -17.52
N GLU A 10 5.72 -11.90 -18.25
CA GLU A 10 7.17 -12.11 -18.33
C GLU A 10 7.93 -11.00 -19.06
N ASP A 11 7.21 -9.98 -19.53
CA ASP A 11 7.81 -8.87 -20.25
C ASP A 11 8.28 -7.79 -19.27
N ASP A 12 9.43 -8.04 -18.64
CA ASP A 12 10.06 -7.13 -17.68
C ASP A 12 10.49 -5.79 -18.30
N ASN A 13 10.47 -5.69 -19.64
CA ASN A 13 10.85 -4.47 -20.36
C ASN A 13 9.66 -3.64 -20.83
N ALA A 14 8.45 -4.14 -20.67
CA ALA A 14 7.26 -3.37 -21.02
C ALA A 14 7.06 -2.26 -19.99
N SER A 15 6.66 -1.08 -20.46
CA SER A 15 6.20 -0.02 -19.57
C SER A 15 5.04 -0.57 -18.73
N PRO A 16 5.00 -0.29 -17.42
CA PRO A 16 3.85 -0.68 -16.62
C PRO A 16 2.58 -0.15 -17.27
N PRO A 17 1.51 -0.95 -17.33
CA PRO A 17 0.23 -0.44 -17.80
C PRO A 17 -0.18 0.77 -16.95
N ALA A 18 -0.90 1.71 -17.56
CA ALA A 18 -1.43 2.85 -16.83
C ALA A 18 -2.22 2.34 -15.62
N HIS A 19 -2.00 2.97 -14.47
CA HIS A 19 -2.74 2.59 -13.28
C HIS A 19 -4.22 2.85 -13.46
N VAL A 20 -5.02 1.82 -13.22
CA VAL A 20 -6.48 1.94 -13.18
C VAL A 20 -6.90 1.88 -11.73
N PRO A 21 -7.51 2.95 -11.19
CA PRO A 21 -7.99 2.93 -9.81
C PRO A 21 -8.95 1.78 -9.57
N THR A 22 -8.80 1.09 -8.45
CA THR A 22 -9.73 0.04 -8.03
C THR A 22 -11.11 0.64 -7.81
N GLN A 23 -12.14 -0.05 -8.27
CA GLN A 23 -13.53 0.35 -8.07
C GLN A 23 -14.35 -0.83 -7.55
N GLY A 24 -15.34 -0.52 -6.72
CA GLY A 24 -16.31 -1.52 -6.27
C GLY A 24 -15.86 -2.47 -5.18
N LEU A 25 -14.65 -2.34 -4.68
CA LEU A 25 -14.14 -3.16 -3.57
C LEU A 25 -14.07 -2.36 -2.27
N TYR A 26 -15.09 -1.56 -2.01
CA TYR A 26 -15.13 -0.70 -0.84
C TYR A 26 -15.17 -1.50 0.45
N GLY A 27 -14.33 -1.11 1.41
CA GLY A 27 -14.15 -1.83 2.66
C GLY A 27 -13.15 -2.97 2.60
N TRP A 28 -12.61 -3.28 1.41
CA TRP A 28 -11.57 -4.31 1.26
C TRP A 28 -10.19 -3.70 1.48
N ILE A 29 -9.30 -4.52 2.04
CA ILE A 29 -7.88 -4.19 2.02
C ILE A 29 -7.36 -4.54 0.64
N THR A 30 -7.03 -3.50 -0.14
CA THR A 30 -6.56 -3.67 -1.52
C THR A 30 -5.08 -3.36 -1.68
N HIS A 31 -4.45 -2.81 -0.65
CA HIS A 31 -3.04 -2.46 -0.66
C HIS A 31 -2.48 -2.63 0.75
N THR A 32 -1.29 -3.21 0.86
CA THR A 32 -0.59 -3.31 2.15
C THR A 32 0.78 -2.67 2.01
N GLU A 33 1.05 -1.68 2.84
CA GLU A 33 2.35 -1.02 2.85
C GLU A 33 3.24 -1.64 3.92
N LEU A 34 4.46 -2.00 3.53
CA LEU A 34 5.47 -2.53 4.44
C LEU A 34 6.54 -1.45 4.64
N ALA A 35 6.63 -0.95 5.86
CA ALA A 35 7.69 -0.05 6.28
C ALA A 35 8.85 -0.90 6.79
N SER A 36 10.01 -0.79 6.18
CA SER A 36 11.16 -1.65 6.46
C SER A 36 12.40 -0.82 6.80
N ALA A 37 13.19 -1.33 7.73
CA ALA A 37 14.51 -0.76 8.01
C ALA A 37 15.52 -1.09 6.90
N ASP A 38 15.23 -2.10 6.09
CA ASP A 38 16.04 -2.49 4.92
C ASP A 38 15.10 -3.00 3.82
N PRO A 39 14.53 -2.10 3.00
CA PRO A 39 13.59 -2.49 1.96
C PRO A 39 14.13 -3.51 0.97
N ALA A 40 15.41 -3.42 0.59
CA ALA A 40 16.02 -4.37 -0.33
C ALA A 40 16.03 -5.78 0.24
N ALA A 41 16.36 -5.93 1.51
CA ALA A 41 16.36 -7.23 2.18
C ALA A 41 14.95 -7.79 2.32
N THR A 42 13.98 -6.95 2.70
CA THR A 42 12.57 -7.36 2.80
C THR A 42 12.03 -7.80 1.44
N LYS A 43 12.31 -7.03 0.39
CA LYS A 43 11.92 -7.35 -0.98
C LYS A 43 12.48 -8.71 -1.42
N ALA A 44 13.76 -8.94 -1.21
CA ALA A 44 14.41 -10.20 -1.59
C ALA A 44 13.79 -11.39 -0.86
N TRP A 45 13.53 -11.23 0.42
CA TRP A 45 12.89 -12.27 1.24
C TRP A 45 11.47 -12.57 0.75
N CYS A 46 10.66 -11.53 0.52
CA CYS A 46 9.29 -11.70 0.03
C CYS A 46 9.24 -12.38 -1.33
N ALA A 47 10.13 -12.00 -2.24
CA ALA A 47 10.20 -12.65 -3.55
C ALA A 47 10.57 -14.12 -3.43
N LYS A 48 11.56 -14.44 -2.59
CA LYS A 48 12.07 -15.80 -2.44
C LYS A 48 11.12 -16.71 -1.67
N VAL A 49 10.54 -16.22 -0.59
CA VAL A 49 9.74 -17.04 0.33
C VAL A 49 8.28 -17.06 -0.06
N LEU A 50 7.74 -15.92 -0.49
CA LEU A 50 6.31 -15.77 -0.77
C LEU A 50 5.99 -15.80 -2.27
N GLY A 51 7.01 -15.74 -3.12
CA GLY A 51 6.83 -15.72 -4.57
C GLY A 51 6.20 -14.43 -5.07
N TRP A 52 6.24 -13.36 -4.29
CA TRP A 52 5.72 -12.07 -4.73
C TRP A 52 6.56 -11.52 -5.86
N THR A 53 5.92 -10.78 -6.74
CA THR A 53 6.55 -10.19 -7.90
C THR A 53 6.60 -8.69 -7.75
N PHE A 54 7.68 -8.10 -8.22
CA PHE A 54 7.95 -6.69 -8.01
C PHE A 54 8.10 -5.96 -9.35
N ARG A 55 7.57 -4.75 -9.40
CA ARG A 55 7.85 -3.81 -10.48
C ARG A 55 9.18 -3.12 -10.24
N PRO A 56 9.78 -2.49 -11.27
CA PRO A 56 10.92 -1.62 -11.04
C PRO A 56 10.60 -0.57 -9.97
N PRO A 57 11.53 -0.31 -9.03
CA PRO A 57 11.27 0.66 -7.97
C PRO A 57 11.15 2.07 -8.55
N PHE A 58 10.34 2.91 -7.90
CA PHE A 58 10.28 4.33 -8.26
C PHE A 58 10.75 5.19 -7.09
N PRO A 59 11.42 6.32 -7.38
CA PRO A 59 11.96 7.17 -6.34
C PRO A 59 10.85 7.96 -5.63
N THR A 60 11.00 8.09 -4.32
CA THR A 60 10.20 9.01 -3.50
C THR A 60 11.14 9.85 -2.65
N PRO A 61 10.66 10.93 -2.03
CA PRO A 61 11.51 11.72 -1.12
C PRO A 61 12.12 10.91 0.03
N SER A 62 11.50 9.77 0.40
CA SER A 62 11.95 8.90 1.49
C SER A 62 12.77 7.71 1.01
N GLY A 63 13.11 7.65 -0.27
CA GLY A 63 13.82 6.52 -0.88
C GLY A 63 12.93 5.77 -1.88
N ASP A 64 13.41 4.64 -2.36
CA ASP A 64 12.70 3.86 -3.37
C ASP A 64 11.45 3.18 -2.80
N TYR A 65 10.38 3.19 -3.58
CA TYR A 65 9.14 2.48 -3.29
C TYR A 65 9.05 1.26 -4.21
N HIS A 66 8.94 0.07 -3.60
CA HIS A 66 8.93 -1.20 -4.32
C HIS A 66 7.53 -1.77 -4.34
N LEU A 67 6.83 -1.61 -5.46
CA LEU A 67 5.48 -2.16 -5.65
C LEU A 67 5.56 -3.67 -5.86
N PHE A 68 4.69 -4.40 -5.17
CA PHE A 68 4.55 -5.83 -5.33
C PHE A 68 3.11 -6.22 -5.62
N ALA A 69 2.94 -7.39 -6.24
CA ALA A 69 1.64 -8.01 -6.45
C ALA A 69 1.66 -9.46 -5.97
N TYR A 70 0.56 -9.90 -5.39
CA TYR A 70 0.32 -11.31 -5.07
C TYR A 70 -0.93 -11.84 -5.77
N SER A 71 -1.70 -10.98 -6.40
CA SER A 71 -2.85 -11.32 -7.23
C SER A 71 -3.17 -10.17 -8.18
N ASP A 72 -4.16 -10.36 -9.03
CA ASP A 72 -4.70 -9.30 -9.88
C ASP A 72 -5.52 -8.24 -9.12
N LYS A 73 -5.84 -8.50 -7.86
CA LYS A 73 -6.70 -7.64 -7.02
C LYS A 73 -6.02 -7.10 -5.78
N GLY A 74 -4.80 -7.48 -5.53
CA GLY A 74 -4.13 -7.04 -4.33
C GLY A 74 -2.63 -7.09 -4.43
N GLY A 75 -2.02 -6.20 -3.70
CA GLY A 75 -0.58 -6.07 -3.61
C GLY A 75 -0.23 -5.00 -2.60
N GLY A 76 0.87 -4.35 -2.81
CA GLY A 76 1.30 -3.29 -1.90
C GLY A 76 2.62 -2.68 -2.30
N GLY A 77 3.30 -2.12 -1.34
CA GLY A 77 4.60 -1.51 -1.54
C GLY A 77 5.49 -1.66 -0.32
N ILE A 78 6.76 -1.74 -0.58
CA ILE A 78 7.79 -1.75 0.47
C ILE A 78 8.55 -0.44 0.38
N ARG A 79 8.72 0.23 1.51
CA ARG A 79 9.45 1.49 1.64
C ARG A 79 10.29 1.51 2.90
N ASN A 80 11.15 2.50 3.02
CA ASN A 80 11.82 2.76 4.28
C ASN A 80 10.81 3.18 5.34
N ASN A 81 10.99 2.70 6.56
CA ASN A 81 10.27 3.30 7.68
C ASN A 81 10.82 4.72 7.95
N ASN A 82 9.95 5.59 8.43
CA ASN A 82 10.31 6.99 8.74
C ASN A 82 10.31 7.16 10.26
N PRO A 83 11.47 7.06 10.94
CA PRO A 83 11.51 7.21 12.39
C PRO A 83 10.82 8.51 12.85
N PRO A 84 10.03 8.49 13.93
CA PRO A 84 9.92 7.42 14.94
C PRO A 84 9.04 6.23 14.56
N GLU A 85 8.57 6.14 13.31
CA GLU A 85 7.85 4.95 12.83
C GLU A 85 8.75 3.72 12.95
N VAL A 86 8.23 2.67 13.57
CA VAL A 86 8.92 1.38 13.64
C VAL A 86 8.58 0.53 12.41
N PRO A 87 9.44 -0.40 12.00
CA PRO A 87 9.10 -1.33 10.93
C PRO A 87 7.80 -2.07 11.21
N GLY A 88 7.00 -2.27 10.16
CA GLY A 88 5.69 -2.92 10.29
C GLY A 88 4.87 -2.78 9.03
N SER A 89 3.60 -3.10 9.12
CA SER A 89 2.69 -3.06 8.00
C SER A 89 1.50 -2.14 8.26
N ILE A 90 1.02 -1.51 7.20
CA ILE A 90 -0.19 -0.68 7.21
C ILE A 90 -1.13 -1.21 6.14
N PRO A 91 -2.28 -1.77 6.51
CA PRO A 91 -3.31 -2.13 5.55
C PRO A 91 -4.01 -0.87 5.06
N TYR A 92 -4.24 -0.77 3.75
CA TYR A 92 -5.02 0.30 3.15
C TYR A 92 -6.38 -0.24 2.73
N VAL A 93 -7.42 0.32 3.29
CA VAL A 93 -8.80 -0.01 2.97
C VAL A 93 -9.25 0.84 1.80
N HIS A 94 -9.85 0.21 0.79
CA HIS A 94 -10.40 0.95 -0.33
C HIS A 94 -11.71 1.61 0.06
N VAL A 95 -11.84 2.91 -0.22
CA VAL A 95 -12.99 3.74 0.17
C VAL A 95 -13.50 4.55 -1.02
N GLU A 96 -14.77 4.93 -0.97
CA GLU A 96 -15.39 5.74 -2.01
C GLU A 96 -14.89 7.18 -2.02
N ASN A 97 -14.51 7.70 -0.84
CA ASN A 97 -14.02 9.06 -0.67
C ASN A 97 -13.04 9.09 0.49
N THR A 98 -11.79 9.35 0.18
CA THR A 98 -10.71 9.31 1.17
C THR A 98 -10.87 10.40 2.24
N GLN A 99 -11.23 11.62 1.84
CA GLN A 99 -11.42 12.70 2.81
C GLN A 99 -12.58 12.40 3.78
N ALA A 100 -13.70 11.90 3.25
CA ALA A 100 -14.84 11.55 4.08
C ALA A 100 -14.53 10.42 5.05
N ALA A 101 -13.80 9.39 4.61
CA ALA A 101 -13.37 8.30 5.46
C ALA A 101 -12.44 8.78 6.57
N PHE A 102 -11.49 9.64 6.23
CA PHE A 102 -10.57 10.25 7.18
C PHE A 102 -11.32 11.08 8.24
N ASP A 103 -12.22 11.96 7.81
CA ASP A 103 -12.98 12.79 8.73
C ASP A 103 -13.85 11.97 9.67
N LYS A 104 -14.49 10.93 9.15
CA LYS A 104 -15.28 10.00 9.97
C LYS A 104 -14.42 9.25 10.97
N ALA A 105 -13.24 8.79 10.54
CA ALA A 105 -12.30 8.09 11.43
C ALA A 105 -11.91 8.97 12.62
N LEU A 106 -11.58 10.24 12.38
CA LEU A 106 -11.23 11.17 13.46
C LEU A 106 -12.42 11.42 14.37
N SER A 107 -13.63 11.58 13.82
CA SER A 107 -14.81 11.79 14.64
C SER A 107 -15.15 10.61 15.54
N GLU A 108 -14.71 9.42 15.18
CA GLU A 108 -14.92 8.18 15.95
C GLU A 108 -13.70 7.80 16.80
N GLY A 109 -12.77 8.71 17.01
CA GLY A 109 -11.70 8.54 17.99
C GLY A 109 -10.34 8.13 17.45
N ALA A 110 -10.15 8.08 16.14
CA ALA A 110 -8.83 7.84 15.58
C ALA A 110 -7.97 9.11 15.66
N GLU A 111 -6.66 8.90 15.63
CA GLU A 111 -5.68 9.97 15.57
C GLU A 111 -5.15 10.13 14.14
N GLU A 112 -4.89 11.36 13.75
CA GLU A 112 -4.30 11.67 12.45
C GLU A 112 -2.85 11.17 12.39
N MET A 113 -2.48 10.47 11.30
CA MET A 113 -1.09 10.13 11.00
C MET A 113 -0.64 10.77 9.69
N LEU A 114 -1.47 10.66 8.65
CA LEU A 114 -1.24 11.31 7.36
C LEU A 114 -2.56 11.88 6.88
N LYS A 115 -2.61 13.20 6.70
CA LYS A 115 -3.78 13.86 6.11
C LYS A 115 -4.01 13.37 4.69
N PRO A 116 -5.26 13.38 4.21
CA PRO A 116 -5.53 13.03 2.83
C PRO A 116 -4.64 13.79 1.86
N MET A 117 -3.96 13.06 1.00
CA MET A 117 -3.15 13.63 -0.06
C MET A 117 -3.32 12.84 -1.34
N ARG A 118 -3.38 13.58 -2.45
CA ARG A 118 -3.48 12.98 -3.76
C ARG A 118 -2.12 12.43 -4.19
N VAL A 119 -2.05 11.16 -4.58
CA VAL A 119 -0.83 10.51 -5.03
C VAL A 119 -0.81 10.30 -6.54
N MET A 120 -1.98 10.22 -7.16
CA MET A 120 -2.15 10.19 -8.60
C MET A 120 -3.59 10.56 -8.92
N GLU A 121 -3.92 10.74 -10.20
CA GLU A 121 -5.29 11.07 -10.61
C GLU A 121 -6.26 9.99 -10.13
N GLY A 122 -7.32 10.40 -9.44
CA GLY A 122 -8.35 9.52 -8.90
C GLY A 122 -7.94 8.73 -7.67
N VAL A 123 -6.73 8.94 -7.14
CA VAL A 123 -6.26 8.21 -5.95
C VAL A 123 -5.68 9.18 -4.93
N SER A 124 -6.31 9.24 -3.78
CA SER A 124 -5.80 9.89 -2.59
C SER A 124 -5.56 8.84 -1.50
N VAL A 125 -4.66 9.13 -0.60
CA VAL A 125 -4.35 8.26 0.53
C VAL A 125 -4.39 9.07 1.82
N ALA A 126 -4.72 8.39 2.92
CA ALA A 126 -4.66 8.95 4.27
C ALA A 126 -4.33 7.82 5.23
N ILE A 127 -3.77 8.14 6.37
CA ILE A 127 -3.47 7.15 7.42
C ILE A 127 -3.94 7.71 8.75
N VAL A 128 -4.61 6.87 9.50
CA VAL A 128 -5.03 7.16 10.87
C VAL A 128 -4.51 6.09 11.81
N ARG A 129 -4.43 6.44 13.06
CA ARG A 129 -4.20 5.48 14.13
C ARG A 129 -5.56 5.20 14.78
N ALA A 130 -6.08 4.01 14.54
CA ALA A 130 -7.36 3.59 15.09
C ALA A 130 -7.27 3.46 16.62
N PRO A 131 -8.42 3.52 17.34
CA PRO A 131 -8.42 3.19 18.77
C PRO A 131 -7.72 1.86 19.02
N GLY A 132 -6.89 1.82 20.04
CA GLY A 132 -6.00 0.68 20.30
C GLY A 132 -4.60 0.83 19.71
N GLY A 133 -4.34 1.89 18.92
CA GLY A 133 -3.01 2.20 18.41
C GLY A 133 -2.67 1.59 17.05
N VAL A 134 -3.63 1.04 16.34
CA VAL A 134 -3.40 0.34 15.07
C VAL A 134 -3.42 1.31 13.89
N PRO A 135 -2.36 1.37 13.07
CA PRO A 135 -2.40 2.19 11.86
C PRO A 135 -3.27 1.54 10.78
N ILE A 136 -4.12 2.35 10.17
CA ILE A 136 -4.96 1.94 9.05
C ILE A 136 -4.93 3.06 8.01
N GLY A 137 -4.66 2.68 6.76
CA GLY A 137 -4.69 3.59 5.64
C GLY A 137 -6.03 3.53 4.90
N PHE A 138 -6.35 4.62 4.22
CA PHE A 138 -7.46 4.69 3.27
C PHE A 138 -6.90 5.00 1.89
N SER A 139 -7.47 4.39 0.87
CA SER A 139 -7.11 4.64 -0.52
C SER A 139 -8.38 4.73 -1.36
N GLY A 140 -8.49 5.77 -2.16
CA GLY A 140 -9.64 6.00 -3.02
C GLY A 140 -9.63 7.40 -3.61
N PRO A 141 -10.71 7.81 -4.27
CA PRO A 141 -10.85 9.19 -4.74
C PRO A 141 -10.72 10.23 -3.64
#